data_736befd4f88fe8c2f8a7d98bcc13b3f5
#
_entry.id   736befd4f88fe8c2f8a7d98bcc13b3f5
#
_cell.length_a   1.000
_cell.length_b   1.000
_cell.length_c   1.000
_cell.angle_alpha   90.00
_cell.angle_beta   90.00
_cell.angle_gamma   90.00
#
_symmetry.space_group_name_H-M   'P 1'
#
loop_
_entity.id
_entity.type
_entity.pdbx_description
1 polymer ?
#
loop_
_entity_poly.entity_id
_entity_poly.type
_entity_poly.pdbx_seq_one_letter_code
_entity_poly.pdbx_strand_id
1 'polypeptide(L)' 'MTMKPRHTKAAPTNVLCLVRGLERYVWMYDDGRERDVVRQLGRAAANPELSLTWKDAAVLAVELRERKDAK' A
#
# COMPACT_ATOMS: atom_id res chain seq x y z
N MET A 1 -5.75 25.55 0.37
CA MET A 1 -5.41 25.25 0.47
C MET A 1 -4.87 24.49 0.45
N THR A 2 -4.50 24.26 0.37
CA THR A 2 -3.92 23.57 0.35
C THR A 2 -2.98 23.36 0.75
N MET A 3 -2.62 23.13 1.16
CA MET A 3 -1.74 22.95 1.58
C MET A 3 -0.87 22.40 1.07
N LYS A 4 -0.13 22.51 0.95
CA LYS A 4 0.75 21.99 0.52
C LYS A 4 1.73 21.56 1.25
N PRO A 5 2.15 20.77 1.17
CA PRO A 5 3.04 20.22 1.98
C PRO A 5 4.23 20.81 1.87
N ARG A 6 4.76 21.08 2.57
CA ARG A 6 5.71 21.54 2.59
C ARG A 6 6.79 20.86 2.28
N HIS A 7 6.89 19.93 2.26
CA HIS A 7 8.01 19.36 2.08
C HIS A 7 8.24 19.09 0.77
N THR A 8 9.17 18.75 0.47
CA THR A 8 9.74 18.74 -0.76
C THR A 8 9.32 17.66 -1.60
N LYS A 9 8.78 16.60 -1.10
CA LYS A 9 8.37 15.55 -1.93
C LYS A 9 7.05 15.85 -2.48
N ALA A 10 6.96 15.89 -3.76
CA ALA A 10 5.72 16.13 -4.45
C ALA A 10 4.90 14.88 -4.55
N ALA A 11 5.52 13.70 -4.51
CA ALA A 11 4.84 12.43 -4.68
C ALA A 11 5.55 11.36 -3.90
N PRO A 12 4.84 10.31 -3.51
CA PRO A 12 5.48 9.17 -2.85
C PRO A 12 6.43 8.49 -3.81
N THR A 13 7.40 7.78 -3.26
CA THR A 13 8.39 7.12 -4.06
C THR A 13 7.99 5.73 -4.48
N ASN A 14 6.99 5.16 -3.84
CA ASN A 14 6.62 3.77 -4.10
C ASN A 14 5.13 3.62 -4.30
N VAL A 15 4.77 2.69 -5.16
CA VAL A 15 3.37 2.36 -5.42
C VAL A 15 3.21 0.86 -5.33
N LEU A 16 2.21 0.43 -4.58
CA LEU A 16 1.82 -0.96 -4.50
C LEU A 16 0.41 -1.06 -5.05
N CYS A 17 0.18 -2.00 -5.95
CA CYS A 17 -1.10 -2.08 -6.64
C CYS A 17 -1.57 -3.52 -6.74
N LEU A 18 -2.86 -3.73 -6.56
CA LEU A 18 -3.50 -5.00 -6.79
C LEU A 18 -4.73 -4.77 -7.66
N VAL A 19 -4.86 -5.55 -8.71
CA VAL A 19 -6.04 -5.52 -9.57
C VAL A 19 -6.79 -6.81 -9.36
N ARG A 20 -8.08 -6.69 -9.05
CA ARG A 20 -8.90 -7.85 -8.80
C ARG A 20 -10.23 -7.65 -9.50
N GLY A 21 -10.44 -8.34 -10.62
CA GLY A 21 -11.63 -8.14 -11.42
C GLY A 21 -11.69 -6.71 -11.93
N LEU A 22 -12.76 -6.02 -11.61
CA LEU A 22 -12.90 -4.63 -12.01
C LEU A 22 -12.42 -3.68 -10.94
N GLU A 23 -11.90 -4.20 -9.84
CA GLU A 23 -11.45 -3.37 -8.74
C GLU A 23 -9.95 -3.19 -8.77
N ARG A 24 -9.52 -2.04 -8.35
CA ARG A 24 -8.11 -1.71 -8.29
C ARG A 24 -7.81 -1.10 -6.94
N TYR A 25 -6.80 -1.62 -6.27
CA TYR A 25 -6.36 -1.13 -4.97
C TYR A 25 -4.97 -0.57 -5.14
N VAL A 26 -4.75 0.65 -4.69
CA VAL A 26 -3.47 1.33 -4.85
C VAL A 26 -3.04 1.90 -3.53
N TRP A 27 -1.79 1.63 -3.14
CA TRP A 27 -1.19 2.21 -1.95
C TRP A 27 0.06 2.94 -2.38
N MET A 28 0.18 4.20 -2.00
CA MET A 28 1.35 5.00 -2.30
C MET A 28 2.04 5.33 -0.99
N TYR A 29 3.34 5.14 -0.94
CA TYR A 29 4.06 5.29 0.31
C TYR A 29 5.51 5.68 0.07
N ASP A 30 6.10 6.35 1.06
CA ASP A 30 7.51 6.69 1.02
C ASP A 30 8.33 5.58 1.66
N ASP A 31 9.61 5.54 1.34
CA ASP A 31 10.53 4.61 1.98
C ASP A 31 10.43 4.77 3.48
N GLY A 32 10.40 3.66 4.19
CA GLY A 32 10.29 3.67 5.63
C GLY A 32 8.87 3.60 6.14
N ARG A 33 7.87 3.67 5.24
CA ARG A 33 6.48 3.64 5.65
C ARG A 33 5.82 2.31 5.33
N GLU A 34 6.61 1.28 5.08
CA GLU A 34 6.07 -0.03 4.71
C GLU A 34 5.16 -0.58 5.80
N ARG A 35 5.49 -0.35 7.06
CA ARG A 35 4.68 -0.85 8.15
C ARG A 35 3.27 -0.27 8.12
N ASP A 36 3.15 1.00 7.75
CA ASP A 36 1.84 1.63 7.64
C ASP A 36 1.02 0.96 6.55
N VAL A 37 1.66 0.61 5.44
CA VAL A 37 0.96 -0.05 4.35
C VAL A 37 0.50 -1.44 4.78
N VAL A 38 1.34 -2.19 5.49
CA VAL A 38 0.95 -3.50 5.98
C VAL A 38 -0.28 -3.39 6.87
N ARG A 39 -0.33 -2.37 7.70
CA ARG A 39 -1.49 -2.15 8.56
C ARG A 39 -2.74 -1.88 7.74
N GLN A 40 -2.61 -1.08 6.68
CA GLN A 40 -3.73 -0.81 5.79
C GLN A 40 -4.19 -2.05 5.05
N LEU A 41 -3.25 -2.91 4.65
CA LEU A 41 -3.59 -4.18 4.01
C LEU A 41 -4.43 -5.04 4.95
N GLY A 42 -4.06 -5.08 6.22
CA GLY A 42 -4.83 -5.85 7.18
C GLY A 42 -6.24 -5.31 7.35
N ARG A 43 -6.38 -4.00 7.39
CA ARG A 43 -7.71 -3.40 7.51
C ARG A 43 -8.55 -3.71 6.28
N ALA A 44 -7.94 -3.65 5.10
CA ALA A 44 -8.67 -3.94 3.87
C ALA A 44 -9.12 -5.39 3.83
N ALA A 45 -8.25 -6.31 4.27
CA ALA A 45 -8.59 -7.72 4.27
C ALA A 45 -9.72 -8.03 5.27
N ALA A 46 -9.80 -7.26 6.32
CA ALA A 46 -10.83 -7.46 7.33
C ALA A 46 -12.18 -6.83 6.93
N ASN A 47 -12.21 -6.03 5.88
CA ASN A 47 -13.41 -5.33 5.48
C ASN A 47 -14.23 -6.20 4.53
N PRO A 48 -15.41 -6.68 4.95
CA PRO A 48 -16.17 -7.59 4.10
C PRO A 48 -16.75 -6.94 2.84
N GLU A 49 -16.69 -5.62 2.77
CA GLU A 49 -17.19 -4.92 1.58
C GLU A 49 -16.17 -4.86 0.47
N LEU A 50 -14.93 -5.24 0.76
CA LEU A 50 -13.88 -5.24 -0.23
C LEU A 50 -13.63 -6.66 -0.70
N SER A 51 -13.14 -6.81 -1.91
CA SER A 51 -12.85 -8.14 -2.43
C SER A 51 -11.45 -8.60 -2.11
N LEU A 52 -10.67 -7.77 -1.45
CA LEU A 52 -9.32 -8.14 -1.07
C LEU A 52 -9.35 -9.16 0.07
N THR A 53 -8.63 -10.26 -0.09
CA THR A 53 -8.64 -11.34 0.90
C THR A 53 -7.40 -11.29 1.76
N TRP A 54 -7.42 -12.06 2.84
CA TRP A 54 -6.22 -12.17 3.69
C TRP A 54 -5.05 -12.75 2.93
N LYS A 55 -5.32 -13.65 1.97
CA LYS A 55 -4.27 -14.20 1.15
C LYS A 55 -3.64 -13.09 0.29
N ASP A 56 -4.47 -12.22 -0.27
CA ASP A 56 -3.96 -11.10 -1.06
C ASP A 56 -3.11 -10.20 -0.19
N ALA A 57 -3.57 -9.90 1.01
CA ALA A 57 -2.83 -9.04 1.92
C ALA A 57 -1.48 -9.66 2.27
N ALA A 58 -1.44 -10.97 2.48
CA ALA A 58 -0.19 -11.64 2.81
C ALA A 58 0.80 -11.57 1.64
N VAL A 59 0.32 -11.79 0.42
CA VAL A 59 1.18 -11.71 -0.75
C VAL A 59 1.75 -10.31 -0.92
N LEU A 60 0.91 -9.30 -0.74
CA LEU A 60 1.35 -7.92 -0.87
C LEU A 60 2.34 -7.53 0.23
N ALA A 61 2.14 -8.06 1.44
CA ALA A 61 3.06 -7.79 2.52
C ALA A 61 4.43 -8.38 2.25
N VAL A 62 4.47 -9.58 1.65
CA VAL A 62 5.74 -10.18 1.25
C VAL A 62 6.41 -9.33 0.18
N GLU A 63 5.64 -8.85 -0.78
CA GLU A 63 6.20 -8.01 -1.82
C GLU A 63 6.81 -6.74 -1.24
N LEU A 64 6.13 -6.12 -0.29
CA LEU A 64 6.67 -4.94 0.38
C LEU A 64 8.01 -5.24 1.04
N ARG A 65 8.09 -6.37 1.72
CA ARG A 65 9.32 -6.74 2.41
C ARG A 65 10.45 -6.98 1.42
N GLU A 66 10.14 -7.64 0.31
CA GLU A 66 11.16 -7.92 -0.70
C GLU A 66 11.66 -6.65 -1.35
N ARG A 67 10.77 -5.69 -1.60
CA ARG A 67 11.19 -4.41 -2.15
C ARG A 67 12.12 -3.69 -1.20
N LYS A 68 11.79 -3.72 0.09
CA LYS A 68 12.61 -3.05 1.09
C LYS A 68 13.99 -3.69 1.16
N ASP A 69 14.04 -5.02 1.14
CA ASP A 69 15.32 -5.72 1.24
C ASP A 69 16.18 -5.53 -0.01
N ALA A 70 15.56 -5.27 -1.14
CA ALA A 70 16.29 -5.09 -2.38
C ALA A 70 17.04 -3.76 -2.43
N LYS A 71 16.72 -2.85 -1.56
CA LYS A 71 17.42 -1.59 -1.50
C LYS A 71 18.64 -1.68 -0.62
#